data_f297f57ac32d0d1f219ad25a2b5de4ef
#
_entry.id   f297f57ac32d0d1f219ad25a2b5de4ef
#
_cell.length_a   1.000
_cell.length_b   1.000
_cell.length_c   1.000
_cell.angle_alpha   90.00
_cell.angle_beta   90.00
_cell.angle_gamma   90.00
#
_symmetry.space_group_name_H-M   'P 1'
#
loop_
_entity.id
_entity.type
_entity.pdbx_description
1 polymer ?
#
loop_
_entity_poly.entity_id
_entity_poly.type
_entity_poly.pdbx_seq_one_letter_code
_entity_poly.pdbx_strand_id
1 'polypeptide(L)'
;VQVITDGRNTMTSSIASGYISAVAAAYNSRLHGGHQLLHIDPVAWYNPNLISRWGFLASLLPMVSLTQVMILAGLSVARERENGTFDQLMVTPLLPMEILIGKAVPPLLIGMVQSFIVLTIAVAWFKVALVGSLFTLALVMAVFLLSCVGIGLSISAVAKNMQQVIVSVSYT
;
A
#
# COMPACT_ATOMS: atom_id res chain seq x y z
N VAL A 1 -27.82 10.85 19.55
CA VAL A 1 -27.61 11.20 18.14
C VAL A 1 -26.40 10.44 17.65
N GLN A 2 -26.54 9.72 16.55
CA GLN A 2 -25.45 9.00 15.90
C GLN A 2 -24.93 9.84 14.73
N VAL A 3 -23.62 10.04 14.65
CA VAL A 3 -22.98 10.72 13.51
C VAL A 3 -22.05 9.72 12.85
N ILE A 4 -22.25 9.50 11.55
CA ILE A 4 -21.43 8.59 10.74
C ILE A 4 -20.55 9.46 9.84
N THR A 5 -19.23 9.31 9.94
CA THR A 5 -18.27 9.99 9.08
C THR A 5 -17.66 9.00 8.09
N ASP A 6 -17.50 9.42 6.82
CA ASP A 6 -16.89 8.59 5.78
C ASP A 6 -15.36 8.58 5.96
N GLY A 7 -14.79 7.40 6.15
CA GLY A 7 -13.36 7.19 6.32
C GLY A 7 -12.53 7.26 5.03
N ARG A 8 -13.13 7.43 3.85
CA ARG A 8 -12.41 7.52 2.57
C ARG A 8 -11.43 8.70 2.53
N ASN A 9 -11.84 9.81 3.16
CA ASN A 9 -10.96 10.96 3.32
C ASN A 9 -10.69 11.17 4.81
N THR A 10 -9.57 10.65 5.27
CA THR A 10 -9.16 10.68 6.69
C THR A 10 -9.05 12.09 7.23
N MET A 11 -8.61 13.04 6.39
CA MET A 11 -8.45 14.43 6.78
C MET A 11 -9.81 15.10 7.01
N THR A 12 -10.74 14.94 6.07
CA THR A 12 -12.10 15.49 6.19
C THR A 12 -12.85 14.86 7.37
N SER A 13 -12.70 13.54 7.55
CA SER A 13 -13.32 12.81 8.66
C SER A 13 -12.78 13.27 10.02
N SER A 14 -11.48 13.50 10.17
CA SER A 14 -10.88 13.98 11.41
C SER A 14 -11.28 15.43 11.73
N ILE A 15 -11.34 16.30 10.72
CA ILE A 15 -11.81 17.67 10.87
C ILE A 15 -13.28 17.69 11.30
N ALA A 16 -14.15 16.91 10.65
CA ALA A 16 -15.56 16.81 11.01
C ALA A 16 -15.75 16.31 12.45
N SER A 17 -15.02 15.28 12.85
CA SER A 17 -15.04 14.76 14.22
C SER A 17 -14.55 15.81 15.23
N GLY A 18 -13.53 16.58 14.89
CA GLY A 18 -13.04 17.70 15.70
C GLY A 18 -14.10 18.80 15.90
N TYR A 19 -14.81 19.19 14.85
CA TYR A 19 -15.90 20.17 14.96
C TYR A 19 -17.06 19.66 15.82
N ILE A 20 -17.46 18.40 15.66
CA ILE A 20 -18.51 17.79 16.46
C ILE A 20 -18.13 17.79 17.95
N SER A 21 -16.89 17.42 18.24
CA SER A 21 -16.37 17.44 19.61
C SER A 21 -16.34 18.85 20.20
N ALA A 22 -15.93 19.85 19.42
CA ALA A 22 -15.91 21.24 19.85
C ALA A 22 -17.32 21.81 20.11
N VAL A 23 -18.28 21.47 19.24
CA VAL A 23 -19.70 21.90 19.44
C VAL A 23 -20.28 21.24 20.67
N ALA A 24 -20.05 19.94 20.90
CA ALA A 24 -20.53 19.24 22.08
C ALA A 24 -19.91 19.83 23.38
N ALA A 25 -18.62 20.13 23.35
CA ALA A 25 -17.95 20.78 24.49
C ALA A 25 -18.51 22.19 24.77
N ALA A 26 -18.72 23.00 23.72
CA ALA A 26 -19.33 24.33 23.85
C ALA A 26 -20.78 24.25 24.35
N TYR A 27 -21.54 23.26 23.93
CA TYR A 27 -22.91 23.05 24.42
C TYR A 27 -22.90 22.66 25.91
N ASN A 28 -22.05 21.69 26.29
CA ASN A 28 -21.91 21.28 27.69
C ASN A 28 -21.51 22.47 28.63
N SER A 29 -20.59 23.32 28.14
CA SER A 29 -20.13 24.48 28.95
C SER A 29 -21.18 25.56 29.11
N ARG A 30 -22.05 25.78 28.13
CA ARG A 30 -23.09 26.81 28.15
C ARG A 30 -24.29 26.48 29.04
N LEU A 31 -24.64 25.20 29.10
CA LEU A 31 -25.92 24.83 29.73
C LEU A 31 -25.81 24.46 31.22
N HIS A 32 -24.69 23.93 31.71
CA HIS A 32 -24.69 23.26 33.02
C HIS A 32 -23.39 23.34 33.81
N GLY A 33 -22.72 24.47 33.86
CA GLY A 33 -21.73 24.74 34.93
C GLY A 33 -20.79 23.57 35.32
N GLY A 34 -20.41 22.70 34.39
CA GLY A 34 -19.46 21.61 34.65
C GLY A 34 -19.99 20.16 34.53
N HIS A 35 -21.28 19.94 34.38
CA HIS A 35 -21.82 18.60 34.13
C HIS A 35 -21.79 18.29 32.64
N GLN A 36 -21.06 17.19 32.23
CA GLN A 36 -21.04 16.71 30.88
C GLN A 36 -22.33 15.93 30.58
N LEU A 37 -23.28 16.56 29.88
CA LEU A 37 -24.53 15.92 29.44
C LEU A 37 -24.38 15.20 28.09
N LEU A 38 -23.45 15.64 27.26
CA LEU A 38 -23.14 15.02 25.99
C LEU A 38 -21.79 14.34 26.09
N HIS A 39 -21.79 13.04 25.98
CA HIS A 39 -20.59 12.22 25.87
C HIS A 39 -20.47 11.72 24.43
N ILE A 40 -19.28 11.87 23.84
CA ILE A 40 -19.00 11.41 22.48
C ILE A 40 -18.12 10.18 22.59
N ASP A 41 -18.67 9.03 22.21
CA ASP A 41 -17.92 7.79 22.09
C ASP A 41 -17.54 7.55 20.61
N PRO A 42 -16.28 7.82 20.22
CA PRO A 42 -15.81 7.52 18.88
C PRO A 42 -15.64 6.01 18.72
N VAL A 43 -16.39 5.40 17.80
CA VAL A 43 -16.27 3.98 17.47
C VAL A 43 -15.85 3.83 16.02
N ALA A 44 -14.70 3.19 15.80
CA ALA A 44 -14.29 2.76 14.45
C ALA A 44 -14.81 1.34 14.19
N TRP A 45 -15.58 1.16 13.13
CA TRP A 45 -16.27 -0.12 12.84
C TRP A 45 -15.35 -1.32 12.74
N TYR A 46 -14.14 -1.14 12.20
CA TYR A 46 -13.16 -2.23 12.03
C TYR A 46 -12.02 -2.18 13.07
N ASN A 47 -12.02 -1.18 13.94
CA ASN A 47 -11.03 -1.03 15.01
C ASN A 47 -11.69 -0.40 16.25
N PRO A 48 -12.61 -1.12 16.96
CA PRO A 48 -13.37 -0.57 18.09
C PRO A 48 -12.48 -0.06 19.22
N ASN A 49 -11.31 -0.66 19.40
CA ASN A 49 -10.35 -0.27 20.46
C ASN A 49 -9.39 0.83 20.02
N LEU A 50 -9.55 1.41 18.83
CA LEU A 50 -8.69 2.46 18.27
C LEU A 50 -7.20 2.12 18.32
N ILE A 51 -6.87 0.85 18.02
CA ILE A 51 -5.49 0.36 18.08
C ILE A 51 -4.74 0.85 16.84
N SER A 52 -4.00 1.95 16.97
CA SER A 52 -3.26 2.59 15.88
C SER A 52 -2.28 1.65 15.16
N ARG A 53 -1.70 0.68 15.86
CA ARG A 53 -0.81 -0.33 15.28
C ARG A 53 -1.45 -1.17 14.18
N TRP A 54 -2.76 -1.40 14.20
CA TRP A 54 -3.44 -2.19 13.15
C TRP A 54 -3.48 -1.42 11.83
N GLY A 55 -3.79 -0.13 11.87
CA GLY A 55 -3.75 0.72 10.68
C GLY A 55 -2.34 0.85 10.11
N PHE A 56 -1.34 1.02 10.98
CA PHE A 56 0.06 1.10 10.57
C PHE A 56 0.52 -0.20 9.90
N LEU A 57 0.24 -1.36 10.49
CA LEU A 57 0.61 -2.66 9.91
C LEU A 57 -0.06 -2.92 8.56
N ALA A 58 -1.34 -2.53 8.43
CA ALA A 58 -2.06 -2.67 7.16
C ALA A 58 -1.44 -1.80 6.05
N SER A 59 -0.91 -0.61 6.39
CA SER A 59 -0.25 0.28 5.42
C SER A 59 1.18 -0.16 5.07
N LEU A 60 1.87 -0.87 5.95
CA LEU A 60 3.21 -1.40 5.66
C LEU A 60 3.22 -2.41 4.52
N LEU A 61 2.17 -3.23 4.40
CA LEU A 61 2.10 -4.28 3.39
C LEU A 61 2.21 -3.72 1.96
N PRO A 62 1.37 -2.77 1.52
CA PRO A 62 1.52 -2.20 0.19
C PRO A 62 2.79 -1.36 0.04
N MET A 63 3.22 -0.62 1.08
CA MET A 63 4.40 0.25 1.01
C MET A 63 5.69 -0.53 0.78
N VAL A 64 5.92 -1.60 1.53
CA VAL A 64 7.10 -2.46 1.38
C VAL A 64 7.06 -3.19 0.05
N SER A 65 5.89 -3.72 -0.33
CA SER A 65 5.72 -4.44 -1.60
C SER A 65 5.93 -3.54 -2.81
N LEU A 66 5.43 -2.29 -2.78
CA LEU A 66 5.61 -1.31 -3.85
C LEU A 66 7.09 -1.06 -4.11
N THR A 67 7.82 -0.64 -3.08
CA THR A 67 9.25 -0.28 -3.22
C THR A 67 10.06 -1.46 -3.72
N GLN A 68 9.89 -2.64 -3.12
CA GLN A 68 10.68 -3.82 -3.47
C GLN A 68 10.39 -4.31 -4.88
N VAL A 69 9.13 -4.43 -5.27
CA VAL A 69 8.74 -4.95 -6.58
C VAL A 69 9.14 -3.99 -7.70
N MET A 70 9.01 -2.68 -7.48
CA MET A 70 9.47 -1.67 -8.45
C MET A 70 10.99 -1.74 -8.65
N ILE A 71 11.78 -1.87 -7.57
CA ILE A 71 13.24 -2.03 -7.67
C ILE A 71 13.59 -3.31 -8.41
N LEU A 72 12.99 -4.46 -8.05
CA LEU A 72 13.28 -5.74 -8.69
C LEU A 72 12.96 -5.71 -10.19
N ALA A 73 11.79 -5.19 -10.56
CA ALA A 73 11.38 -5.05 -11.96
C ALA A 73 12.30 -4.09 -12.72
N GLY A 74 12.62 -2.95 -12.12
CA GLY A 74 13.50 -1.95 -12.70
C GLY A 74 14.93 -2.45 -12.91
N LEU A 75 15.51 -3.12 -11.93
CA LEU A 75 16.86 -3.68 -12.03
C LEU A 75 16.95 -4.83 -13.05
N SER A 76 15.87 -5.52 -13.34
CA SER A 76 15.85 -6.65 -14.28
C SER A 76 16.35 -6.24 -15.67
N VAL A 77 15.91 -5.12 -16.23
CA VAL A 77 16.31 -4.64 -17.56
C VAL A 77 17.62 -3.84 -17.47
N ALA A 78 17.79 -3.00 -16.43
CA ALA A 78 18.99 -2.20 -16.28
C ALA A 78 20.26 -3.04 -16.17
N ARG A 79 20.18 -4.18 -15.46
CA ARG A 79 21.30 -5.13 -15.32
C ARG A 79 21.72 -5.71 -16.67
N GLU A 80 20.79 -6.03 -17.55
CA GLU A 80 21.10 -6.56 -18.87
C GLU A 80 21.76 -5.53 -19.77
N ARG A 81 21.36 -4.26 -19.65
CA ARG A 81 22.04 -3.16 -20.37
C ARG A 81 23.46 -2.96 -19.88
N GLU A 82 23.71 -2.97 -18.55
CA GLU A 82 25.07 -2.82 -18.01
C GLU A 82 25.96 -3.99 -18.39
N ASN A 83 25.44 -5.22 -18.45
CA ASN A 83 26.19 -6.41 -18.82
C ASN A 83 26.37 -6.56 -20.34
N GLY A 84 25.79 -5.68 -21.18
CA GLY A 84 25.86 -5.75 -22.62
C GLY A 84 25.09 -6.94 -23.23
N THR A 85 24.25 -7.62 -22.45
CA THR A 85 23.44 -8.76 -22.89
C THR A 85 22.12 -8.35 -23.54
N PHE A 86 21.77 -7.07 -23.45
CA PHE A 86 20.52 -6.55 -24.01
C PHE A 86 20.47 -6.70 -25.54
N ASP A 87 21.58 -6.47 -26.25
CA ASP A 87 21.66 -6.62 -27.70
C ASP A 87 21.52 -8.10 -28.12
N GLN A 88 21.98 -9.03 -27.29
CA GLN A 88 21.81 -10.46 -27.54
C GLN A 88 20.33 -10.89 -27.42
N LEU A 89 19.57 -10.27 -26.52
CA LEU A 89 18.13 -10.47 -26.43
C LEU A 89 17.39 -9.98 -27.67
N MET A 90 17.84 -8.89 -28.27
CA MET A 90 17.22 -8.31 -29.46
C MET A 90 17.40 -9.16 -30.73
N VAL A 91 18.44 -9.99 -30.79
CA VAL A 91 18.67 -10.95 -31.93
C VAL A 91 17.98 -12.32 -31.71
N THR A 92 17.39 -12.53 -30.52
CA THR A 92 16.68 -13.79 -30.22
C THR A 92 15.32 -13.79 -30.94
N PRO A 93 14.84 -14.93 -31.49
CA PRO A 93 13.54 -15.02 -32.17
C PRO A 93 12.35 -15.05 -31.19
N LEU A 94 12.40 -14.23 -30.15
CA LEU A 94 11.34 -14.07 -29.15
C LEU A 94 10.48 -12.85 -29.50
N LEU A 95 9.19 -12.97 -29.27
CA LEU A 95 8.29 -11.83 -29.36
C LEU A 95 8.55 -10.83 -28.21
N PRO A 96 8.45 -9.52 -28.47
CA PRO A 96 8.64 -8.51 -27.41
C PRO A 96 7.76 -8.73 -26.16
N MET A 97 6.56 -9.29 -26.36
CA MET A 97 5.65 -9.61 -25.26
C MET A 97 6.14 -10.78 -24.40
N GLU A 98 6.83 -11.77 -25.01
CA GLU A 98 7.39 -12.90 -24.27
C GLU A 98 8.53 -12.43 -23.36
N ILE A 99 9.38 -11.53 -23.86
CA ILE A 99 10.45 -10.90 -23.08
C ILE A 99 9.85 -10.10 -21.92
N LEU A 100 8.81 -9.31 -22.20
CA LEU A 100 8.15 -8.49 -21.18
C LEU A 100 7.53 -9.34 -20.08
N ILE A 101 6.80 -10.39 -20.45
CA ILE A 101 6.19 -11.33 -19.50
C ILE A 101 7.28 -12.05 -18.69
N GLY A 102 8.32 -12.55 -19.34
CA GLY A 102 9.44 -13.22 -18.67
C GLY A 102 10.11 -12.33 -17.62
N LYS A 103 10.18 -11.01 -17.85
CA LYS A 103 10.74 -10.05 -16.89
C LYS A 103 9.75 -9.61 -15.82
N ALA A 104 8.45 -9.64 -16.09
CA ALA A 104 7.41 -9.26 -15.16
C ALA A 104 7.10 -10.35 -14.12
N VAL A 105 7.15 -11.62 -14.55
CA VAL A 105 6.75 -12.76 -13.70
C VAL A 105 7.60 -12.91 -12.44
N PRO A 106 8.96 -12.89 -12.47
CA PRO A 106 9.75 -13.07 -11.27
C PRO A 106 9.49 -12.02 -10.18
N PRO A 107 9.52 -10.69 -10.45
CA PRO A 107 9.19 -9.69 -9.46
C PRO A 107 7.75 -9.83 -8.90
N LEU A 108 6.80 -10.19 -9.76
CA LEU A 108 5.41 -10.42 -9.36
C LEU A 108 5.31 -11.58 -8.36
N LEU A 109 5.93 -12.72 -8.66
CA LEU A 109 5.90 -13.90 -7.78
C LEU A 109 6.58 -13.60 -6.44
N ILE A 110 7.74 -12.94 -6.46
CA ILE A 110 8.45 -12.54 -5.24
C ILE A 110 7.57 -11.60 -4.41
N GLY A 111 6.94 -10.60 -5.03
CA GLY A 111 6.04 -9.68 -4.36
C GLY A 111 4.82 -10.36 -3.76
N MET A 112 4.23 -11.34 -4.46
CA MET A 112 3.10 -12.12 -3.94
C MET A 112 3.50 -12.93 -2.71
N VAL A 113 4.60 -13.68 -2.80
CA VAL A 113 5.11 -14.50 -1.67
C VAL A 113 5.41 -13.61 -0.46
N GLN A 114 6.09 -12.49 -0.67
CA GLN A 114 6.40 -11.54 0.39
C GLN A 114 5.14 -10.96 1.02
N SER A 115 4.14 -10.57 0.22
CA SER A 115 2.87 -10.06 0.72
C SER A 115 2.15 -11.08 1.59
N PHE A 116 2.19 -12.36 1.20
CA PHE A 116 1.65 -13.46 2.01
C PHE A 116 2.39 -13.64 3.34
N ILE A 117 3.72 -13.52 3.33
CA ILE A 117 4.54 -13.62 4.56
C ILE A 117 4.19 -12.47 5.51
N VAL A 118 4.15 -11.23 5.00
CA VAL A 118 3.80 -10.05 5.82
C VAL A 118 2.39 -10.17 6.37
N LEU A 119 1.43 -10.61 5.57
CA LEU A 119 0.06 -10.85 6.00
C LEU A 119 -0.01 -11.91 7.11
N THR A 120 0.70 -13.02 6.94
CA THR A 120 0.75 -14.10 7.94
C THR A 120 1.30 -13.59 9.26
N ILE A 121 2.37 -12.80 9.24
CA ILE A 121 2.95 -12.19 10.44
C ILE A 121 1.95 -11.21 11.08
N ALA A 122 1.28 -10.38 10.28
CA ALA A 122 0.28 -9.43 10.78
C ALA A 122 -0.88 -10.13 11.49
N VAL A 123 -1.37 -11.24 10.95
CA VAL A 123 -2.48 -12.00 11.54
C VAL A 123 -2.02 -12.87 12.73
N ALA A 124 -0.94 -13.64 12.57
CA ALA A 124 -0.51 -14.60 13.57
C ALA A 124 0.14 -13.94 14.79
N TRP A 125 1.00 -12.95 14.55
CA TRP A 125 1.76 -12.30 15.63
C TRP A 125 1.03 -11.07 16.21
N PHE A 126 0.55 -10.18 15.36
CA PHE A 126 -0.10 -8.95 15.79
C PHE A 126 -1.61 -9.09 16.00
N LYS A 127 -2.17 -10.27 15.71
CA LYS A 127 -3.60 -10.58 15.85
C LYS A 127 -4.50 -9.53 15.20
N VAL A 128 -4.11 -9.04 14.04
CA VAL A 128 -4.93 -8.13 13.24
C VAL A 128 -6.17 -8.89 12.78
N ALA A 129 -7.34 -8.35 13.08
CA ALA A 129 -8.60 -8.97 12.68
C ALA A 129 -8.75 -8.90 11.15
N LEU A 130 -8.69 -10.05 10.50
CA LEU A 130 -8.85 -10.18 9.06
C LEU A 130 -10.33 -10.31 8.75
N VAL A 131 -10.97 -9.16 8.46
CA VAL A 131 -12.40 -9.10 8.11
C VAL A 131 -12.51 -9.04 6.60
N GLY A 132 -12.76 -10.17 5.95
CA GLY A 132 -12.94 -10.23 4.50
C GLY A 132 -12.43 -11.53 3.88
N SER A 133 -12.59 -11.63 2.55
CA SER A 133 -12.14 -12.80 1.79
C SER A 133 -10.64 -12.69 1.46
N LEU A 134 -9.87 -13.70 1.83
CA LEU A 134 -8.45 -13.82 1.45
C LEU A 134 -8.26 -13.84 -0.07
N PHE A 135 -9.22 -14.41 -0.80
CA PHE A 135 -9.18 -14.45 -2.26
C PHE A 135 -9.27 -13.05 -2.86
N THR A 136 -10.19 -12.23 -2.36
CA THR A 136 -10.32 -10.83 -2.81
C THR A 136 -9.05 -10.03 -2.51
N LEU A 137 -8.46 -10.22 -1.32
CA LEU A 137 -7.21 -9.58 -0.95
C LEU A 137 -6.07 -10.00 -1.89
N ALA A 138 -5.93 -11.30 -2.17
CA ALA A 138 -4.91 -11.81 -3.08
C ALA A 138 -5.08 -11.25 -4.51
N LEU A 139 -6.30 -11.15 -5.00
CA LEU A 139 -6.61 -10.60 -6.32
C LEU A 139 -6.26 -9.12 -6.40
N VAL A 140 -6.66 -8.32 -5.41
CA VAL A 140 -6.34 -6.89 -5.34
C VAL A 140 -4.82 -6.69 -5.25
N MET A 141 -4.13 -7.49 -4.44
CA MET A 141 -2.67 -7.46 -4.34
C MET A 141 -1.99 -7.83 -5.66
N ALA A 142 -2.49 -8.85 -6.38
CA ALA A 142 -1.94 -9.22 -7.68
C ALA A 142 -2.06 -8.08 -8.71
N VAL A 143 -3.22 -7.43 -8.79
CA VAL A 143 -3.45 -6.28 -9.69
C VAL A 143 -2.54 -5.10 -9.29
N PHE A 144 -2.42 -4.82 -8.00
CA PHE A 144 -1.54 -3.77 -7.47
C PHE A 144 -0.07 -4.05 -7.82
N LEU A 145 0.42 -5.26 -7.57
CA LEU A 145 1.79 -5.64 -7.87
C LEU A 145 2.07 -5.63 -9.38
N LEU A 146 1.11 -6.03 -10.20
CA LEU A 146 1.24 -5.94 -11.66
C LEU A 146 1.41 -4.49 -12.12
N SER A 147 0.68 -3.57 -11.53
CA SER A 147 0.84 -2.13 -11.80
C SER A 147 2.24 -1.64 -11.36
N CYS A 148 2.73 -2.05 -10.19
CA CYS A 148 4.07 -1.72 -9.71
C CYS A 148 5.17 -2.26 -10.63
N VAL A 149 5.02 -3.50 -11.11
CA VAL A 149 5.95 -4.10 -12.10
C VAL A 149 5.95 -3.30 -13.39
N GLY A 150 4.78 -2.91 -13.89
CA GLY A 150 4.66 -2.09 -15.11
C GLY A 150 5.39 -0.75 -14.99
N ILE A 151 5.22 -0.06 -13.86
CA ILE A 151 5.94 1.19 -13.57
C ILE A 151 7.44 0.95 -13.46
N GLY A 152 7.88 -0.08 -12.72
CA GLY A 152 9.29 -0.45 -12.56
C GLY A 152 9.97 -0.74 -13.91
N LEU A 153 9.32 -1.53 -14.78
CA LEU A 153 9.82 -1.80 -16.13
C LEU A 153 9.86 -0.54 -17.00
N SER A 154 8.89 0.35 -16.88
CA SER A 154 8.85 1.62 -17.59
C SER A 154 10.01 2.54 -17.18
N ILE A 155 10.31 2.64 -15.89
CA ILE A 155 11.46 3.37 -15.36
C ILE A 155 12.75 2.78 -15.92
N SER A 156 12.87 1.45 -15.92
CA SER A 156 14.04 0.73 -16.43
C SER A 156 14.24 0.94 -17.94
N ALA A 157 13.18 1.12 -18.70
CA ALA A 157 13.27 1.39 -20.14
C ALA A 157 13.97 2.73 -20.44
N VAL A 158 13.82 3.71 -19.55
CA VAL A 158 14.43 5.07 -19.69
C VAL A 158 15.81 5.13 -19.02
N ALA A 159 16.01 4.38 -17.93
CA ALA A 159 17.26 4.38 -17.16
C ALA A 159 18.43 3.76 -17.96
N LYS A 160 19.60 4.39 -17.88
CA LYS A 160 20.82 3.91 -18.54
C LYS A 160 21.62 2.93 -17.68
N ASN A 161 21.49 3.03 -16.35
CA ASN A 161 22.23 2.19 -15.40
C ASN A 161 21.39 1.87 -14.15
N MET A 162 21.81 0.88 -13.37
CA MET A 162 21.11 0.42 -12.16
C MET A 162 20.97 1.53 -11.11
N GLN A 163 21.97 2.40 -10.96
CA GLN A 163 21.91 3.49 -9.98
C GLN A 163 20.78 4.46 -10.29
N GLN A 164 20.57 4.78 -11.58
CA GLN A 164 19.49 5.66 -12.02
C GLN A 164 18.11 5.05 -11.74
N VAL A 165 17.95 3.74 -11.88
CA VAL A 165 16.70 3.05 -11.51
C VAL A 165 16.41 3.20 -10.03
N ILE A 166 17.39 2.90 -9.16
CA ILE A 166 17.22 2.98 -7.70
C ILE A 166 16.83 4.40 -7.28
N VAL A 167 17.51 5.41 -7.80
CA VAL A 167 17.20 6.81 -7.52
C VAL A 167 15.80 7.17 -8.00
N SER A 168 15.43 6.81 -9.22
CA SER A 168 14.09 7.10 -9.76
C SER A 168 12.98 6.46 -8.94
N VAL A 169 13.14 5.19 -8.52
CA VAL A 169 12.16 4.49 -7.68
C VAL A 169 12.07 5.10 -6.28
N SER A 170 13.17 5.62 -5.74
CA SER A 170 13.18 6.24 -4.40
C SER A 170 12.43 7.58 -4.36
N TYR A 171 12.25 8.24 -5.50
CA TYR A 171 11.51 9.51 -5.61
C TYR A 171 10.04 9.33 -6.02
N THR A 172 9.60 8.12 -6.34
CA THR A 172 8.20 7.80 -6.69
C THR A 172 7.42 7.33 -5.47
#